data_b0769b96bb7f0efeee2a4d3f59ef8c8e
#
_entry.id   b0769b96bb7f0efeee2a4d3f59ef8c8e
#
_cell.length_a   1.000
_cell.length_b   1.000
_cell.length_c   1.000
_cell.angle_alpha   90.00
_cell.angle_beta   90.00
_cell.angle_gamma   90.00
#
_symmetry.space_group_name_H-M   'P 1'
#
loop_
_entity.id
_entity.type
_entity.pdbx_description
1 polymer ?
#
loop_
_entity_poly.entity_id
_entity_poly.type
_entity_poly.pdbx_seq_one_letter_code
_entity_poly.pdbx_strand_id
1 'polypeptide(L)'
;ERMDRTEAQLREKLLQAEFDSEMVEKAIAYVKSFGYINDERYVRNYIECRCQSKSRRQLEQELQFRKGVSPELIQQVYEELEPVDQCELIRKHLEKKHYRNAEADDRQKRSVIASLARKGFCMSDIISVMKETD
;
A
#
# COMPACT_ATOMS: atom_id res chain seq x y z
N GLU A 1 -21.23 -8.41 6.48
CA GLU A 1 -20.75 -7.42 7.36
C GLU A 1 -19.56 -6.69 6.85
N ARG A 2 -19.59 -5.42 6.85
CA ARG A 2 -18.52 -4.71 6.30
C ARG A 2 -17.49 -4.43 7.26
N MET A 3 -16.98 -5.37 7.93
CA MET A 3 -16.06 -5.20 9.01
C MET A 3 -14.62 -5.21 8.57
N ASP A 4 -14.29 -4.50 7.53
CA ASP A 4 -12.91 -4.44 7.09
C ASP A 4 -12.12 -3.43 7.91
N ARG A 5 -12.06 -3.66 9.22
CA ARG A 5 -11.24 -2.88 10.13
C ARG A 5 -10.13 -3.75 10.68
N THR A 6 -8.95 -3.16 10.85
CA THR A 6 -7.87 -3.85 11.51
C THR A 6 -8.10 -3.82 13.02
N GLU A 7 -7.39 -4.71 13.72
CA GLU A 7 -7.43 -4.72 15.18
C GLU A 7 -7.03 -3.37 15.76
N ALA A 8 -5.99 -2.74 15.18
CA ALA A 8 -5.53 -1.44 15.67
C ALA A 8 -6.60 -0.37 15.51
N GLN A 9 -7.31 -0.38 14.39
CA GLN A 9 -8.37 0.59 14.16
C GLN A 9 -9.53 0.41 15.14
N LEU A 10 -9.91 -0.82 15.42
CA LEU A 10 -10.97 -1.08 16.36
C LEU A 10 -10.57 -0.67 17.77
N ARG A 11 -9.33 -0.98 18.17
CA ARG A 11 -8.82 -0.61 19.48
C ARG A 11 -8.86 0.90 19.66
N GLU A 12 -8.41 1.64 18.66
CA GLU A 12 -8.42 3.10 18.72
C GLU A 12 -9.84 3.65 18.86
N LYS A 13 -10.76 3.09 18.09
CA LYS A 13 -12.15 3.54 18.14
C LYS A 13 -12.77 3.30 19.49
N LEU A 14 -12.50 2.15 20.11
CA LEU A 14 -13.02 1.83 21.43
C LEU A 14 -12.42 2.74 22.50
N LEU A 15 -11.13 3.05 22.38
CA LEU A 15 -10.50 3.97 23.32
C LEU A 15 -11.05 5.38 23.19
N GLN A 16 -11.37 5.81 21.98
CA GLN A 16 -12.01 7.10 21.77
C GLN A 16 -13.41 7.18 22.39
N ALA A 17 -14.07 6.02 22.52
CA ALA A 17 -15.39 5.97 23.16
C ALA A 17 -15.28 5.87 24.68
N GLU A 18 -14.08 6.11 25.22
CA GLU A 18 -13.82 6.19 26.65
C GLU A 18 -13.96 4.88 27.43
N PHE A 19 -13.83 3.75 26.74
CA PHE A 19 -13.70 2.48 27.43
C PHE A 19 -12.28 2.36 27.97
N ASP A 20 -12.13 1.74 29.15
CA ASP A 20 -10.77 1.56 29.66
C ASP A 20 -10.03 0.49 28.88
N SER A 21 -8.71 0.42 29.05
CA SER A 21 -7.88 -0.45 28.23
C SER A 21 -8.18 -1.94 28.45
N GLU A 22 -8.54 -2.32 29.68
CA GLU A 22 -8.88 -3.71 29.96
C GLU A 22 -10.15 -4.14 29.23
N MET A 23 -11.17 -3.28 29.26
CA MET A 23 -12.41 -3.55 28.54
C MET A 23 -12.20 -3.59 27.05
N VAL A 24 -11.34 -2.69 26.53
CA VAL A 24 -11.02 -2.67 25.12
C VAL A 24 -10.38 -4.00 24.70
N GLU A 25 -9.42 -4.50 25.46
CA GLU A 25 -8.76 -5.75 25.11
C GLU A 25 -9.72 -6.95 25.17
N LYS A 26 -10.62 -6.96 26.13
CA LYS A 26 -11.64 -8.02 26.22
C LYS A 26 -12.58 -7.97 25.03
N ALA A 27 -13.01 -6.78 24.63
CA ALA A 27 -13.90 -6.62 23.49
C ALA A 27 -13.23 -7.08 22.20
N ILE A 28 -11.95 -6.74 22.02
CA ILE A 28 -11.22 -7.15 20.84
C ILE A 28 -11.06 -8.66 20.80
N ALA A 29 -10.70 -9.29 21.91
CA ALA A 29 -10.58 -10.74 21.97
C ALA A 29 -11.89 -11.42 21.63
N TYR A 30 -12.99 -10.88 22.13
CA TYR A 30 -14.32 -11.42 21.86
C TYR A 30 -14.65 -11.34 20.36
N VAL A 31 -14.43 -10.18 19.75
CA VAL A 31 -14.73 -9.98 18.33
C VAL A 31 -13.84 -10.88 17.46
N LYS A 32 -12.57 -11.04 17.84
CA LYS A 32 -11.65 -11.91 17.08
C LYS A 32 -12.11 -13.37 17.13
N SER A 33 -12.67 -13.81 18.24
CA SER A 33 -13.12 -15.20 18.38
C SER A 33 -14.25 -15.54 17.41
N PHE A 34 -14.97 -14.55 16.92
CA PHE A 34 -16.01 -14.74 15.92
C PHE A 34 -15.57 -14.44 14.49
N GLY A 35 -14.29 -14.14 14.30
CA GLY A 35 -13.77 -13.86 12.97
C GLY A 35 -14.16 -12.50 12.39
N TYR A 36 -14.66 -11.59 13.22
CA TYR A 36 -15.03 -10.26 12.75
C TYR A 36 -13.83 -9.36 12.49
N ILE A 37 -12.69 -9.66 13.11
CA ILE A 37 -11.45 -8.97 12.84
C ILE A 37 -10.54 -9.98 12.16
N ASN A 38 -10.12 -9.65 10.96
CA ASN A 38 -9.19 -10.49 10.23
C ASN A 38 -8.22 -9.59 9.49
N ASP A 39 -7.10 -9.32 10.12
CA ASP A 39 -6.11 -8.42 9.55
C ASP A 39 -5.53 -8.96 8.24
N GLU A 40 -5.37 -10.28 8.12
CA GLU A 40 -4.90 -10.87 6.87
C GLU A 40 -5.86 -10.59 5.72
N ARG A 41 -7.17 -10.79 5.95
CA ARG A 41 -8.17 -10.50 4.94
C ARG A 41 -8.19 -9.03 4.59
N TYR A 42 -8.05 -8.16 5.59
CA TYR A 42 -8.01 -6.73 5.37
C TYR A 42 -6.84 -6.34 4.48
N VAL A 43 -5.64 -6.86 4.80
CA VAL A 43 -4.43 -6.57 4.03
C VAL A 43 -4.58 -7.05 2.59
N ARG A 44 -5.06 -8.28 2.41
CA ARG A 44 -5.24 -8.86 1.09
C ARG A 44 -6.19 -8.02 0.24
N ASN A 45 -7.34 -7.66 0.79
CA ASN A 45 -8.30 -6.84 0.07
C ASN A 45 -7.75 -5.46 -0.26
N TYR A 46 -7.03 -4.86 0.68
CA TYR A 46 -6.43 -3.55 0.48
C TYR A 46 -5.45 -3.57 -0.69
N ILE A 47 -4.59 -4.58 -0.71
CA ILE A 47 -3.60 -4.72 -1.78
C ILE A 47 -4.27 -5.00 -3.12
N GLU A 48 -5.20 -5.96 -3.15
CA GLU A 48 -5.86 -6.34 -4.40
C GLU A 48 -6.62 -5.18 -5.04
N CYS A 49 -7.21 -4.33 -4.23
CA CYS A 49 -7.94 -3.19 -4.75
C CYS A 49 -7.03 -2.08 -5.29
N ARG A 50 -5.79 -2.01 -4.84
CA ARG A 50 -4.91 -0.87 -5.13
C ARG A 50 -3.62 -1.21 -5.85
N CYS A 51 -3.33 -2.49 -6.06
CA CYS A 51 -2.03 -2.89 -6.59
C CYS A 51 -1.77 -2.45 -8.04
N GLN A 52 -2.81 -2.07 -8.76
CA GLN A 52 -2.64 -1.60 -10.13
C GLN A 52 -2.41 -0.09 -10.21
N SER A 53 -2.59 0.63 -9.12
CA SER A 53 -2.45 2.08 -9.14
C SER A 53 -1.37 2.61 -8.19
N LYS A 54 -0.90 1.78 -7.27
CA LYS A 54 0.11 2.19 -6.29
C LYS A 54 1.25 1.21 -6.25
N SER A 55 2.46 1.70 -5.97
CA SER A 55 3.60 0.81 -5.83
C SER A 55 3.46 -0.05 -4.58
N ARG A 56 4.15 -1.19 -4.58
CA ARG A 56 4.17 -2.07 -3.43
C ARG A 56 4.65 -1.34 -2.17
N ARG A 57 5.73 -0.56 -2.31
CA ARG A 57 6.27 0.17 -1.17
C ARG A 57 5.27 1.17 -0.59
N GLN A 58 4.53 1.85 -1.46
CA GLN A 58 3.53 2.79 -1.01
C GLN A 58 2.41 2.07 -0.23
N LEU A 59 1.97 0.91 -0.74
CA LEU A 59 0.94 0.13 -0.04
C LEU A 59 1.44 -0.39 1.29
N GLU A 60 2.68 -0.85 1.34
CA GLU A 60 3.27 -1.31 2.59
C GLU A 60 3.30 -0.20 3.63
N GLN A 61 3.68 1.00 3.23
CA GLN A 61 3.74 2.13 4.14
C GLN A 61 2.35 2.53 4.62
N GLU A 62 1.37 2.55 3.74
CA GLU A 62 0.00 2.89 4.13
C GLU A 62 -0.56 1.88 5.12
N LEU A 63 -0.35 0.59 4.87
CA LEU A 63 -0.84 -0.45 5.76
C LEU A 63 -0.16 -0.37 7.13
N GLN A 64 1.14 -0.16 7.15
CA GLN A 64 1.88 -0.14 8.39
C GLN A 64 1.59 1.12 9.22
N PHE A 65 1.66 2.29 8.60
CA PHE A 65 1.63 3.53 9.35
C PHE A 65 0.24 4.14 9.49
N ARG A 66 -0.63 3.92 8.53
CA ARG A 66 -2.00 4.45 8.62
C ARG A 66 -3.00 3.45 9.17
N LYS A 67 -2.80 2.18 8.89
CA LYS A 67 -3.77 1.14 9.28
C LYS A 67 -3.32 0.30 10.46
N GLY A 68 -2.08 0.48 10.90
CA GLY A 68 -1.58 -0.22 12.08
C GLY A 68 -1.34 -1.71 11.89
N VAL A 69 -1.06 -2.14 10.67
CA VAL A 69 -0.80 -3.55 10.38
C VAL A 69 0.69 -3.85 10.56
N SER A 70 1.01 -5.01 11.13
CA SER A 70 2.40 -5.38 11.34
C SER A 70 3.11 -5.64 10.01
N PRO A 71 4.40 -5.26 9.89
CA PRO A 71 5.15 -5.53 8.66
C PRO A 71 5.25 -7.01 8.33
N GLU A 72 5.30 -7.86 9.35
CA GLU A 72 5.39 -9.30 9.14
C GLU A 72 4.15 -9.85 8.43
N LEU A 73 2.97 -9.38 8.83
CA LEU A 73 1.74 -9.80 8.20
C LEU A 73 1.65 -9.30 6.76
N ILE A 74 2.08 -8.07 6.52
CA ILE A 74 2.09 -7.50 5.17
C ILE A 74 2.97 -8.34 4.26
N GLN A 75 4.17 -8.69 4.74
CA GLN A 75 5.09 -9.51 3.97
C GLN A 75 4.51 -10.89 3.69
N GLN A 76 3.89 -11.50 4.69
CA GLN A 76 3.26 -12.81 4.54
C GLN A 76 2.19 -12.79 3.44
N VAL A 77 1.34 -11.78 3.43
CA VAL A 77 0.29 -11.67 2.43
C VAL A 77 0.88 -11.48 1.03
N TYR A 78 1.92 -10.65 0.90
CA TYR A 78 2.56 -10.46 -0.39
C TYR A 78 3.19 -11.74 -0.92
N GLU A 79 3.68 -12.61 -0.05
CA GLU A 79 4.25 -13.89 -0.49
C GLU A 79 3.19 -14.81 -1.08
N GLU A 80 1.93 -14.63 -0.69
CA GLU A 80 0.82 -15.45 -1.17
C GLU A 80 0.15 -14.87 -2.42
N LEU A 81 0.36 -13.60 -2.71
CA LEU A 81 -0.26 -12.96 -3.86
C LEU A 81 0.64 -13.02 -5.08
N GLU A 82 0.03 -12.98 -6.26
CA GLU A 82 0.80 -12.91 -7.48
C GLU A 82 1.50 -11.55 -7.56
N PRO A 83 2.81 -11.54 -7.91
CA PRO A 83 3.52 -10.28 -7.97
C PRO A 83 3.00 -9.38 -9.07
N VAL A 84 2.93 -8.08 -8.79
CA VAL A 84 2.59 -7.07 -9.78
C VAL A 84 3.90 -6.49 -10.31
N ASP A 85 4.03 -6.44 -11.63
CA ASP A 85 5.23 -5.89 -12.24
C ASP A 85 5.29 -4.39 -12.01
N GLN A 86 6.21 -3.96 -11.16
CA GLN A 86 6.35 -2.55 -10.83
C GLN A 86 6.78 -1.72 -12.04
N CYS A 87 7.56 -2.30 -12.93
CA CYS A 87 7.95 -1.62 -14.15
C CYS A 87 6.75 -1.34 -15.05
N GLU A 88 5.80 -2.26 -15.07
CA GLU A 88 4.57 -2.04 -15.84
C GLU A 88 3.76 -0.88 -15.29
N LEU A 89 3.69 -0.74 -13.97
CA LEU A 89 3.01 0.40 -13.36
C LEU A 89 3.70 1.71 -13.73
N ILE A 90 5.02 1.71 -13.77
CA ILE A 90 5.78 2.89 -14.18
C ILE A 90 5.47 3.23 -15.64
N ARG A 91 5.42 2.22 -16.52
CA ARG A 91 5.09 2.43 -17.93
C ARG A 91 3.73 3.09 -18.10
N LYS A 92 2.73 2.60 -17.36
CA LYS A 92 1.39 3.19 -17.41
C LYS A 92 1.40 4.65 -16.97
N HIS A 93 2.18 4.95 -15.95
CA HIS A 93 2.30 6.31 -15.45
C HIS A 93 2.92 7.23 -16.50
N LEU A 94 3.98 6.76 -17.16
CA LEU A 94 4.64 7.53 -18.21
C LEU A 94 3.72 7.73 -19.42
N GLU A 95 2.95 6.72 -19.77
CA GLU A 95 1.99 6.84 -20.87
C GLU A 95 0.93 7.90 -20.58
N LYS A 96 0.44 7.95 -19.36
CA LYS A 96 -0.54 8.97 -18.97
C LYS A 96 0.01 10.37 -19.10
N LYS A 97 1.31 10.54 -18.86
CA LYS A 97 1.96 11.84 -18.96
C LYS A 97 2.50 12.13 -20.36
N HIS A 98 2.34 11.19 -21.29
CA HIS A 98 2.86 11.29 -22.64
C HIS A 98 4.37 11.56 -22.64
N TYR A 99 5.07 10.92 -21.71
CA TYR A 99 6.49 11.11 -21.54
C TYR A 99 7.28 10.44 -22.68
N ARG A 100 8.24 11.15 -23.23
CA ARG A 100 9.18 10.61 -24.21
C ARG A 100 10.59 11.01 -23.83
N ASN A 101 11.42 10.02 -23.58
CA ASN A 101 12.75 10.26 -23.05
C ASN A 101 13.61 11.09 -24.01
N ALA A 102 13.52 10.83 -25.30
CA ALA A 102 14.31 11.54 -26.30
C ALA A 102 13.94 13.02 -26.40
N GLU A 103 12.70 13.36 -26.07
CA GLU A 103 12.20 14.73 -26.20
C GLU A 103 12.23 15.50 -24.88
N ALA A 104 12.48 14.82 -23.78
CA ALA A 104 12.42 15.44 -22.46
C ALA A 104 13.72 16.17 -22.15
N ASP A 105 13.59 17.38 -21.59
CA ASP A 105 14.75 18.10 -21.09
C ASP A 105 15.08 17.64 -19.66
N ASP A 106 16.18 18.12 -19.10
CA ASP A 106 16.62 17.70 -17.77
C ASP A 106 15.60 18.02 -16.71
N ARG A 107 14.91 19.13 -16.83
CA ARG A 107 13.91 19.55 -15.86
C ARG A 107 12.72 18.58 -15.86
N GLN A 108 12.25 18.21 -17.05
CA GLN A 108 11.14 17.28 -17.18
C GLN A 108 11.53 15.90 -16.64
N LYS A 109 12.73 15.44 -16.97
CA LYS A 109 13.23 14.16 -16.48
C LYS A 109 13.28 14.12 -14.96
N ARG A 110 13.81 15.17 -14.34
CA ARG A 110 13.88 15.24 -12.89
C ARG A 110 12.51 15.29 -12.25
N SER A 111 11.58 16.00 -12.85
CA SER A 111 10.21 16.09 -12.35
C SER A 111 9.51 14.73 -12.36
N VAL A 112 9.67 13.98 -13.45
CA VAL A 112 9.09 12.66 -13.58
C VAL A 112 9.71 11.68 -12.55
N ILE A 113 11.04 11.70 -12.44
CA ILE A 113 11.73 10.86 -11.47
C ILE A 113 11.27 11.16 -10.06
N ALA A 114 11.16 12.44 -9.71
CA ALA A 114 10.73 12.82 -8.37
C ALA A 114 9.29 12.36 -8.10
N SER A 115 8.42 12.48 -9.09
CA SER A 115 7.03 12.04 -8.94
C SER A 115 6.94 10.54 -8.69
N LEU A 116 7.67 9.74 -9.47
CA LEU A 116 7.65 8.29 -9.32
C LEU A 116 8.33 7.85 -8.03
N ALA A 117 9.41 8.53 -7.64
CA ALA A 117 10.08 8.21 -6.39
C ALA A 117 9.18 8.48 -5.18
N ARG A 118 8.38 9.54 -5.23
CA ARG A 118 7.42 9.83 -4.16
C ARG A 118 6.35 8.77 -4.06
N LYS A 119 6.02 8.12 -5.16
CA LYS A 119 5.07 7.01 -5.16
C LYS A 119 5.67 5.71 -4.68
N GLY A 120 6.98 5.70 -4.40
CA GLY A 120 7.64 4.55 -3.81
C GLY A 120 8.30 3.61 -4.79
N PHE A 121 8.41 3.97 -6.05
CA PHE A 121 9.09 3.13 -7.03
C PHE A 121 10.60 3.20 -6.87
N CYS A 122 11.27 2.10 -7.18
CA CYS A 122 12.71 1.99 -7.09
C CYS A 122 13.38 2.83 -8.18
N MET A 123 14.43 3.55 -7.83
CA MET A 123 15.12 4.44 -8.78
C MET A 123 15.64 3.69 -10.00
N SER A 124 16.19 2.50 -9.81
CA SER A 124 16.72 1.73 -10.95
C SER A 124 15.60 1.33 -11.91
N ASP A 125 14.43 0.99 -11.37
CA ASP A 125 13.29 0.65 -12.22
C ASP A 125 12.79 1.87 -12.97
N ILE A 126 12.73 3.02 -12.31
CA ILE A 126 12.28 4.26 -12.94
C ILE A 126 13.18 4.61 -14.14
N ILE A 127 14.48 4.59 -13.91
CA ILE A 127 15.44 4.96 -14.96
C ILE A 127 15.39 3.96 -16.10
N SER A 128 15.31 2.67 -15.79
CA SER A 128 15.25 1.63 -16.79
C SER A 128 14.04 1.78 -17.70
N VAL A 129 12.86 2.03 -17.11
CA VAL A 129 11.63 2.18 -17.89
C VAL A 129 11.65 3.48 -18.71
N MET A 130 12.18 4.57 -18.13
CA MET A 130 12.26 5.83 -18.86
C MET A 130 13.09 5.68 -20.14
N LYS A 131 14.18 4.91 -20.08
CA LYS A 131 15.01 4.68 -21.26
C LYS A 131 14.30 3.90 -22.36
N GLU A 132 13.30 3.10 -21.98
CA GLU A 132 12.53 2.34 -22.96
C GLU A 132 11.62 3.21 -23.82
N THR A 133 11.38 4.46 -23.41
CA THR A 133 10.45 5.33 -24.12
C THR A 133 11.11 6.17 -25.22
N ASP A 134 12.32 5.90 -25.54
CA ASP A 134 13.05 6.59 -26.63
C ASP A 134 12.48 6.26 -28.00
#